data_f42c43ceec84c6f0c872fc137a989cc3
#
_entry.id   f42c43ceec84c6f0c872fc137a989cc3
#
_cell.length_a   1.000
_cell.length_b   1.000
_cell.length_c   1.000
_cell.angle_alpha   90.00
_cell.angle_beta   90.00
_cell.angle_gamma   90.00
#
_symmetry.space_group_name_H-M   'P 1'
#
loop_
_entity.id
_entity.type
_entity.pdbx_description
1 polymer ?
#
loop_
_entity_poly.entity_id
_entity_poly.type
_entity_poly.pdbx_seq_one_letter_code
_entity_poly.pdbx_strand_id
1 'polypeptide(L)'
;MTPAQAVNSGDVAIAVYEWGEPSDRPTVVLVHGYPDAASVWRATAEQLAEGFHVVAYDVRGAGASTRPDHTRAYELSHLVKDLAAVVDAVSPDKPVHLVGHDWGSIQSWEAVTTERLAGRIASFTSISGPSLDHAGYWAMERIRAGAPEGLATVARQLAHSWYIGMFHLPAVAPTFWQRGGERLWPALLDRIEGIRSAVPSPTQAADGEHGVKLYRANVLKRLSRPSERRTDLPVQLIFPKRDHFMVPEIWDDLPRWAPNLWRFDVDAGHWLQVSHPGLVAARIKGFIEHIEGAEETPALRRARMRAARRGGSQSGRLALVTGAGSGIGRATALALADAGADIVAVDVDAEGAARTAELCELLEVAAWSRAVDVGSVATMEALAGWVGEHFEAPDIVVNNAGIGMAGSVMETSAEDWDRILGINLGGVIHGSRLFGQQMIAHGRAGHIVNVSSGLAFLPSRSTPAYATTKAAVRMLSDCLRAELADSRIHVAAIYPGVVNTGIVTRTRFAGQDAEAESASRARIQKLYERRNLKPEAVAEAIVETVERRRPEALVGIEVQGLRWLSRLAPGLARRLARIDLN
;
A
#
# COMPACT_ATOMS: atom_id res chain seq x y z
N MET A 1 -26.82 23.18 8.86
CA MET A 1 -27.24 22.20 9.88
C MET A 1 -27.64 22.98 11.14
N THR A 2 -28.63 22.51 11.88
CA THR A 2 -29.01 23.08 13.19
C THR A 2 -28.32 22.22 14.26
N PRO A 3 -27.62 22.82 15.24
CA PRO A 3 -27.07 22.09 16.37
C PRO A 3 -28.16 21.32 17.14
N ALA A 4 -27.86 20.08 17.54
CA ALA A 4 -28.73 19.32 18.44
C ALA A 4 -28.67 19.87 19.86
N GLN A 5 -27.48 20.29 20.29
CA GLN A 5 -27.26 20.91 21.60
C GLN A 5 -26.04 21.84 21.59
N ALA A 6 -25.90 22.61 22.66
CA ALA A 6 -24.72 23.40 22.96
C ALA A 6 -24.08 22.89 24.26
N VAL A 7 -22.79 22.53 24.21
CA VAL A 7 -22.03 22.05 25.35
C VAL A 7 -21.10 23.14 25.86
N ASN A 8 -21.15 23.44 27.15
CA ASN A 8 -20.29 24.44 27.75
C ASN A 8 -18.90 23.88 28.12
N SER A 9 -17.84 24.53 27.64
CA SER A 9 -16.46 24.28 28.02
C SER A 9 -15.84 25.56 28.60
N GLY A 10 -16.06 25.77 29.89
CA GLY A 10 -15.74 27.04 30.53
C GLY A 10 -16.61 28.18 30.02
N ASP A 11 -15.98 29.16 29.40
CA ASP A 11 -16.61 30.34 28.80
C ASP A 11 -16.99 30.17 27.31
N VAL A 12 -16.74 28.97 26.74
CA VAL A 12 -17.01 28.65 25.35
C VAL A 12 -18.20 27.71 25.25
N ALA A 13 -19.20 28.05 24.44
CA ALA A 13 -20.29 27.17 24.03
C ALA A 13 -19.89 26.47 22.73
N ILE A 14 -19.91 25.16 22.74
CA ILE A 14 -19.57 24.27 21.62
C ILE A 14 -20.87 23.76 21.00
N ALA A 15 -21.08 24.01 19.71
CA ALA A 15 -22.22 23.52 18.96
C ALA A 15 -22.02 22.07 18.55
N VAL A 16 -22.93 21.19 18.93
CA VAL A 16 -22.86 19.73 18.71
C VAL A 16 -24.01 19.31 17.79
N TYR A 17 -23.69 18.43 16.85
CA TYR A 17 -24.60 17.84 15.87
C TYR A 17 -24.59 16.32 16.02
N GLU A 18 -25.74 15.68 15.91
CA GLU A 18 -25.92 14.27 16.14
C GLU A 18 -26.69 13.60 15.00
N TRP A 19 -26.30 12.35 14.68
CA TRP A 19 -26.99 11.46 13.75
C TRP A 19 -27.12 10.07 14.39
N GLY A 20 -28.25 9.43 14.18
CA GLY A 20 -28.60 8.19 14.88
C GLY A 20 -29.04 8.48 16.32
N GLU A 21 -29.66 7.49 16.93
CA GLU A 21 -30.16 7.62 18.31
C GLU A 21 -29.08 7.19 19.30
N PRO A 22 -28.90 7.92 20.42
CA PRO A 22 -28.14 7.44 21.56
C PRO A 22 -28.72 6.10 22.05
N SER A 23 -27.96 5.05 21.99
CA SER A 23 -28.40 3.69 22.34
C SER A 23 -27.21 2.88 22.88
N ASP A 24 -27.31 1.56 22.89
CA ASP A 24 -26.18 0.68 23.19
C ASP A 24 -25.08 0.65 22.10
N ARG A 25 -25.33 1.32 20.97
CA ARG A 25 -24.35 1.44 19.86
C ARG A 25 -23.13 2.25 20.27
N PRO A 26 -21.95 1.95 19.72
CA PRO A 26 -20.76 2.76 19.94
C PRO A 26 -20.94 4.19 19.45
N THR A 27 -20.41 5.16 20.21
CA THR A 27 -20.43 6.57 19.84
C THR A 27 -19.18 6.95 19.05
N VAL A 28 -19.37 7.62 17.91
CA VAL A 28 -18.29 8.11 17.04
C VAL A 28 -18.27 9.62 17.09
N VAL A 29 -17.15 10.23 17.50
CA VAL A 29 -16.98 11.69 17.56
C VAL A 29 -16.09 12.14 16.40
N LEU A 30 -16.64 12.98 15.52
CA LEU A 30 -16.00 13.50 14.32
C LEU A 30 -15.52 14.94 14.54
N VAL A 31 -14.24 15.21 14.30
CA VAL A 31 -13.61 16.50 14.53
C VAL A 31 -13.08 17.07 13.22
N HIS A 32 -13.59 18.24 12.82
CA HIS A 32 -13.21 18.92 11.58
C HIS A 32 -11.92 19.73 11.73
N GLY A 33 -11.34 20.09 10.58
CA GLY A 33 -10.16 20.92 10.47
C GLY A 33 -10.41 22.35 10.02
N TYR A 34 -9.38 22.98 9.47
CA TYR A 34 -9.38 24.34 8.96
C TYR A 34 -9.53 24.36 7.42
N PRO A 35 -10.31 25.25 6.85
CA PRO A 35 -11.20 26.25 7.44
C PRO A 35 -12.67 25.79 7.53
N ASP A 36 -12.87 24.55 7.96
CA ASP A 36 -14.16 23.85 7.92
C ASP A 36 -15.01 24.09 9.19
N ALA A 37 -16.20 23.51 9.17
CA ALA A 37 -17.11 23.34 10.29
C ALA A 37 -17.62 21.89 10.32
N ALA A 38 -18.39 21.48 11.33
CA ALA A 38 -18.93 20.13 11.48
C ALA A 38 -19.68 19.63 10.22
N SER A 39 -20.21 20.55 9.42
CA SER A 39 -20.93 20.23 8.17
C SER A 39 -20.10 19.48 7.14
N VAL A 40 -18.78 19.52 7.19
CA VAL A 40 -17.87 18.78 6.29
C VAL A 40 -18.02 17.27 6.44
N TRP A 41 -18.50 16.82 7.60
CA TRP A 41 -18.72 15.43 7.93
C TRP A 41 -20.08 14.87 7.54
N ARG A 42 -21.04 15.72 7.11
CA ARG A 42 -22.45 15.32 6.91
C ARG A 42 -22.58 13.99 6.15
N ALA A 43 -22.00 13.91 4.95
CA ALA A 43 -22.18 12.73 4.11
C ALA A 43 -21.56 11.45 4.70
N THR A 44 -20.46 11.58 5.44
CA THR A 44 -19.83 10.47 6.17
C THR A 44 -20.65 10.09 7.40
N ALA A 45 -21.16 11.09 8.15
CA ALA A 45 -21.95 10.88 9.35
C ALA A 45 -23.30 10.18 9.06
N GLU A 46 -23.98 10.59 7.98
CA GLU A 46 -25.23 9.95 7.54
C GLU A 46 -25.04 8.46 7.26
N GLN A 47 -23.93 8.05 6.65
CA GLN A 47 -23.62 6.65 6.38
C GLN A 47 -23.22 5.87 7.66
N LEU A 48 -22.47 6.50 8.56
CA LEU A 48 -22.09 5.86 9.83
C LEU A 48 -23.28 5.70 10.78
N ALA A 49 -24.28 6.57 10.70
CA ALA A 49 -25.47 6.57 11.56
C ALA A 49 -26.33 5.30 11.41
N GLU A 50 -26.15 4.53 10.34
CA GLU A 50 -26.80 3.23 10.20
C GLU A 50 -26.41 2.23 11.31
N GLY A 51 -25.15 2.33 11.82
CA GLY A 51 -24.61 1.41 12.80
C GLY A 51 -24.15 2.03 14.12
N PHE A 52 -23.99 3.36 14.17
CA PHE A 52 -23.39 4.08 15.28
C PHE A 52 -24.24 5.28 15.73
N HIS A 53 -24.04 5.73 16.96
CA HIS A 53 -24.37 7.08 17.37
C HIS A 53 -23.25 8.01 16.95
N VAL A 54 -23.50 8.92 16.00
CA VAL A 54 -22.48 9.76 15.39
C VAL A 54 -22.64 11.20 15.86
N VAL A 55 -21.56 11.77 16.34
CA VAL A 55 -21.50 13.14 16.85
C VAL A 55 -20.43 13.90 16.09
N ALA A 56 -20.74 15.10 15.62
CA ALA A 56 -19.74 16.06 15.18
C ALA A 56 -19.95 17.38 15.93
N TYR A 57 -18.91 18.15 16.13
CA TYR A 57 -19.04 19.46 16.75
C TYR A 57 -18.23 20.52 16.01
N ASP A 58 -18.70 21.76 16.06
CA ASP A 58 -17.92 22.89 15.59
C ASP A 58 -16.81 23.20 16.61
N VAL A 59 -15.56 23.13 16.18
CA VAL A 59 -14.40 23.50 17.00
C VAL A 59 -14.54 24.99 17.39
N ARG A 60 -14.07 25.37 18.60
CA ARG A 60 -14.06 26.78 18.99
C ARG A 60 -13.53 27.67 17.89
N GLY A 61 -14.24 28.76 17.60
CA GLY A 61 -13.88 29.67 16.51
C GLY A 61 -14.49 29.32 15.16
N ALA A 62 -15.21 28.21 15.04
CA ALA A 62 -15.85 27.78 13.81
C ALA A 62 -17.36 27.59 13.97
N GLY A 63 -18.07 27.58 12.84
CA GLY A 63 -19.50 27.28 12.77
C GLY A 63 -20.37 28.10 13.73
N ALA A 64 -21.18 27.41 14.52
CA ALA A 64 -22.03 27.98 15.53
C ALA A 64 -21.40 28.05 16.93
N SER A 65 -20.17 27.57 17.11
CA SER A 65 -19.44 27.63 18.38
C SER A 65 -18.93 29.04 18.68
N THR A 66 -18.70 29.32 19.97
CA THR A 66 -18.12 30.60 20.43
C THR A 66 -16.76 30.87 19.76
N ARG A 67 -16.52 32.12 19.38
CA ARG A 67 -15.32 32.62 18.74
C ARG A 67 -14.49 33.49 19.68
N PRO A 68 -13.54 32.93 20.44
CA PRO A 68 -12.67 33.73 21.29
C PRO A 68 -11.79 34.69 20.49
N ASP A 69 -11.57 35.91 21.00
CA ASP A 69 -10.79 36.93 20.28
C ASP A 69 -9.29 36.73 20.40
N HIS A 70 -8.81 36.21 21.53
CA HIS A 70 -7.38 36.11 21.80
C HIS A 70 -6.79 34.76 21.33
N THR A 71 -5.62 34.81 20.73
CA THR A 71 -4.93 33.65 20.13
C THR A 71 -4.69 32.51 21.12
N ARG A 72 -4.36 32.78 22.38
CA ARG A 72 -4.09 31.75 23.39
C ARG A 72 -5.28 30.84 23.65
N ALA A 73 -6.51 31.31 23.42
CA ALA A 73 -7.71 30.48 23.55
C ALA A 73 -7.73 29.29 22.58
N TYR A 74 -6.87 29.31 21.53
CA TYR A 74 -6.76 28.27 20.52
C TYR A 74 -5.58 27.33 20.76
N GLU A 75 -4.94 27.37 21.93
CA GLU A 75 -3.91 26.38 22.30
C GLU A 75 -4.53 24.98 22.40
N LEU A 76 -3.77 23.94 21.98
CA LEU A 76 -4.23 22.54 21.97
C LEU A 76 -4.82 22.09 23.32
N SER A 77 -4.30 22.58 24.43
CA SER A 77 -4.82 22.28 25.77
C SER A 77 -6.27 22.72 25.98
N HIS A 78 -6.70 23.81 25.33
CA HIS A 78 -8.08 24.27 25.36
C HIS A 78 -8.98 23.45 24.43
N LEU A 79 -8.48 23.06 23.26
CA LEU A 79 -9.19 22.19 22.32
C LEU A 79 -9.46 20.80 22.92
N VAL A 80 -8.50 20.26 23.68
CA VAL A 80 -8.68 19.01 24.42
C VAL A 80 -9.72 19.15 25.53
N LYS A 81 -9.82 20.31 26.18
CA LYS A 81 -10.89 20.59 27.18
C LYS A 81 -12.26 20.58 26.51
N ASP A 82 -12.40 21.20 25.35
CA ASP A 82 -13.64 21.18 24.59
C ASP A 82 -14.07 19.80 24.19
N LEU A 83 -13.13 19.03 23.62
CA LEU A 83 -13.38 17.63 23.26
C LEU A 83 -13.81 16.80 24.47
N ALA A 84 -13.17 17.00 25.64
CA ALA A 84 -13.55 16.32 26.87
C ALA A 84 -14.99 16.68 27.29
N ALA A 85 -15.35 17.96 27.26
CA ALA A 85 -16.71 18.40 27.59
C ALA A 85 -17.76 17.81 26.63
N VAL A 86 -17.44 17.74 25.33
CA VAL A 86 -18.31 17.09 24.33
C VAL A 86 -18.44 15.58 24.61
N VAL A 87 -17.35 14.87 24.84
CA VAL A 87 -17.36 13.43 25.17
C VAL A 87 -18.17 13.15 26.43
N ASP A 88 -18.00 13.97 27.46
CA ASP A 88 -18.76 13.83 28.73
C ASP A 88 -20.27 14.09 28.54
N ALA A 89 -20.64 14.97 27.62
CA ALA A 89 -22.04 15.27 27.34
C ALA A 89 -22.75 14.21 26.50
N VAL A 90 -22.03 13.60 25.49
CA VAL A 90 -22.66 12.71 24.51
C VAL A 90 -22.46 11.22 24.83
N SER A 91 -21.49 10.88 25.66
CA SER A 91 -21.20 9.50 26.07
C SER A 91 -20.61 9.47 27.50
N PRO A 92 -21.41 9.77 28.54
CA PRO A 92 -20.89 9.90 29.91
C PRO A 92 -20.25 8.63 30.44
N ASP A 93 -20.79 7.47 30.09
CA ASP A 93 -20.45 6.19 30.73
C ASP A 93 -19.58 5.27 29.85
N LYS A 94 -19.48 5.54 28.54
CA LYS A 94 -18.76 4.67 27.61
C LYS A 94 -17.65 5.44 26.89
N PRO A 95 -16.52 4.78 26.53
CA PRO A 95 -15.52 5.39 25.69
C PRO A 95 -16.07 5.61 24.27
N VAL A 96 -15.52 6.61 23.57
CA VAL A 96 -15.91 6.96 22.20
C VAL A 96 -14.84 6.58 21.19
N HIS A 97 -15.23 6.38 19.94
CA HIS A 97 -14.32 6.30 18.82
C HIS A 97 -14.11 7.70 18.24
N LEU A 98 -12.86 8.16 18.26
CA LEU A 98 -12.50 9.52 17.84
C LEU A 98 -12.04 9.51 16.40
N VAL A 99 -12.52 10.45 15.58
CA VAL A 99 -12.12 10.64 14.19
C VAL A 99 -11.77 12.09 13.98
N GLY A 100 -10.55 12.37 13.52
CA GLY A 100 -10.11 13.74 13.26
C GLY A 100 -9.57 13.92 11.83
N HIS A 101 -9.88 15.06 11.22
CA HIS A 101 -9.33 15.49 9.93
C HIS A 101 -8.60 16.81 10.09
N ASP A 102 -7.41 16.95 9.48
CA ASP A 102 -6.58 18.17 9.50
C ASP A 102 -6.34 18.66 10.94
N TRP A 103 -6.73 19.89 11.30
CA TRP A 103 -6.66 20.39 12.68
C TRP A 103 -7.49 19.58 13.66
N GLY A 104 -8.56 18.94 13.20
CA GLY A 104 -9.31 17.96 14.00
C GLY A 104 -8.47 16.74 14.36
N SER A 105 -7.63 16.26 13.45
CA SER A 105 -6.68 15.20 13.73
C SER A 105 -5.54 15.68 14.64
N ILE A 106 -4.97 16.87 14.39
CA ILE A 106 -3.90 17.46 15.20
C ILE A 106 -4.33 17.58 16.68
N GLN A 107 -5.52 18.11 16.96
CA GLN A 107 -6.02 18.21 18.34
C GLN A 107 -6.36 16.85 18.94
N SER A 108 -6.83 15.92 18.13
CA SER A 108 -7.10 14.55 18.56
C SER A 108 -5.82 13.82 18.96
N TRP A 109 -4.71 14.01 18.27
CA TRP A 109 -3.39 13.51 18.69
C TRP A 109 -2.99 14.03 20.08
N GLU A 110 -3.24 15.31 20.38
CA GLU A 110 -3.01 15.84 21.73
C GLU A 110 -3.92 15.14 22.74
N ALA A 111 -5.18 14.90 22.40
CA ALA A 111 -6.15 14.25 23.28
C ALA A 111 -5.79 12.81 23.64
N VAL A 112 -5.38 12.00 22.64
CA VAL A 112 -5.07 10.57 22.83
C VAL A 112 -3.70 10.31 23.44
N THR A 113 -2.86 11.34 23.54
CA THR A 113 -1.51 11.27 24.13
C THR A 113 -1.40 12.01 25.48
N THR A 114 -2.51 12.45 26.05
CA THR A 114 -2.57 13.10 27.36
C THR A 114 -3.52 12.34 28.30
N GLU A 115 -3.31 12.47 29.60
CA GLU A 115 -4.09 11.76 30.61
C GLU A 115 -5.55 12.21 30.74
N ARG A 116 -5.90 13.40 30.20
CA ARG A 116 -7.20 14.01 30.41
C ARG A 116 -8.38 13.15 29.90
N LEU A 117 -8.20 12.45 28.80
CA LEU A 117 -9.20 11.56 28.20
C LEU A 117 -8.80 10.07 28.31
N ALA A 118 -7.89 9.73 29.24
CA ALA A 118 -7.51 8.34 29.50
C ALA A 118 -8.75 7.50 29.84
N GLY A 119 -8.92 6.37 29.14
CA GLY A 119 -10.06 5.47 29.30
C GLY A 119 -11.39 5.98 28.70
N ARG A 120 -11.42 7.19 28.12
CA ARG A 120 -12.61 7.78 27.47
C ARG A 120 -12.61 7.66 25.95
N ILE A 121 -11.51 7.19 25.36
CA ILE A 121 -11.35 6.97 23.92
C ILE A 121 -11.02 5.50 23.71
N ALA A 122 -11.83 4.80 22.90
CA ALA A 122 -11.65 3.39 22.54
C ALA A 122 -10.68 3.23 21.35
N SER A 123 -10.76 4.11 20.35
CA SER A 123 -9.86 4.13 19.19
C SER A 123 -9.79 5.53 18.57
N PHE A 124 -8.76 5.74 17.74
CA PHE A 124 -8.57 6.99 17.05
C PHE A 124 -8.34 6.78 15.55
N THR A 125 -9.09 7.50 14.71
CA THR A 125 -8.85 7.60 13.26
C THR A 125 -8.30 8.98 12.92
N SER A 126 -7.04 9.00 12.45
CA SER A 126 -6.31 10.20 12.02
C SER A 126 -6.36 10.34 10.51
N ILE A 127 -6.80 11.50 10.01
CA ILE A 127 -6.88 11.83 8.59
C ILE A 127 -6.15 13.14 8.33
N SER A 128 -5.11 13.13 7.49
CA SER A 128 -4.42 14.35 6.99
C SER A 128 -3.95 15.36 8.04
N GLY A 129 -3.69 14.94 9.27
CA GLY A 129 -3.24 15.85 10.35
C GLY A 129 -2.33 15.13 11.35
N PRO A 130 -0.99 15.22 11.23
CA PRO A 130 -0.06 14.62 12.19
C PRO A 130 -0.03 15.39 13.51
N SER A 131 0.37 14.72 14.58
CA SER A 131 0.79 15.44 15.78
C SER A 131 1.90 16.43 15.43
N LEU A 132 1.77 17.68 15.88
CA LEU A 132 2.82 18.68 15.67
C LEU A 132 4.12 18.28 16.36
N ASP A 133 4.06 17.59 17.48
CA ASP A 133 5.25 17.09 18.18
C ASP A 133 5.92 15.97 17.36
N HIS A 134 5.16 15.02 16.78
CA HIS A 134 5.71 13.98 15.90
C HIS A 134 6.38 14.59 14.66
N ALA A 135 5.71 15.56 14.02
CA ALA A 135 6.27 16.28 12.87
C ALA A 135 7.55 17.05 13.24
N GLY A 136 7.61 17.64 14.44
CA GLY A 136 8.80 18.29 14.97
C GLY A 136 9.97 17.32 15.15
N TYR A 137 9.76 16.16 15.78
CA TYR A 137 10.78 15.10 15.91
C TYR A 137 11.23 14.59 14.55
N TRP A 138 10.28 14.29 13.66
CA TRP A 138 10.55 13.82 12.30
C TRP A 138 11.50 14.77 11.54
N ALA A 139 11.24 16.07 11.58
CA ALA A 139 12.08 17.08 10.93
C ALA A 139 13.46 17.22 11.61
N MET A 140 13.48 17.31 12.95
CA MET A 140 14.72 17.48 13.70
C MET A 140 15.68 16.30 13.54
N GLU A 141 15.19 15.06 13.56
CA GLU A 141 16.02 13.86 13.40
C GLU A 141 16.66 13.82 12.00
N ARG A 142 15.89 14.13 10.94
CA ARG A 142 16.39 14.18 9.55
C ARG A 142 17.41 15.29 9.34
N ILE A 143 17.18 16.45 9.93
CA ILE A 143 18.14 17.58 9.89
C ILE A 143 19.44 17.19 10.62
N ARG A 144 19.35 16.58 11.80
CA ARG A 144 20.53 16.13 12.58
C ARG A 144 21.32 15.02 11.88
N ALA A 145 20.63 14.10 11.21
CA ALA A 145 21.29 13.04 10.46
C ALA A 145 22.07 13.56 9.25
N GLY A 146 21.69 14.72 8.70
CA GLY A 146 22.40 15.39 7.61
C GLY A 146 22.41 14.65 6.27
N ALA A 147 21.66 13.53 6.15
CA ALA A 147 21.58 12.76 4.92
C ALA A 147 20.85 13.56 3.82
N PRO A 148 21.37 13.63 2.57
CA PRO A 148 20.79 14.45 1.50
C PRO A 148 19.32 14.15 1.23
N GLU A 149 18.91 12.89 1.27
CA GLU A 149 17.52 12.45 1.05
C GLU A 149 16.59 12.96 2.18
N GLY A 150 17.03 12.85 3.43
CA GLY A 150 16.27 13.34 4.57
C GLY A 150 16.09 14.87 4.53
N LEU A 151 17.16 15.60 4.20
CA LEU A 151 17.10 17.06 4.04
C LEU A 151 16.18 17.48 2.88
N ALA A 152 16.25 16.77 1.74
CA ALA A 152 15.36 17.01 0.61
C ALA A 152 13.88 16.77 0.96
N THR A 153 13.59 15.75 1.77
CA THR A 153 12.23 15.45 2.22
C THR A 153 11.69 16.51 3.17
N VAL A 154 12.52 16.99 4.11
CA VAL A 154 12.16 18.13 4.99
C VAL A 154 11.92 19.40 4.17
N ALA A 155 12.80 19.72 3.21
CA ALA A 155 12.62 20.86 2.32
C ALA A 155 11.33 20.77 1.50
N ARG A 156 10.99 19.58 1.02
CA ARG A 156 9.72 19.32 0.31
C ARG A 156 8.51 19.57 1.24
N GLN A 157 8.52 19.06 2.48
CA GLN A 157 7.45 19.35 3.45
C GLN A 157 7.32 20.85 3.72
N LEU A 158 8.42 21.57 3.90
CA LEU A 158 8.37 23.02 4.08
C LEU A 158 7.77 23.74 2.87
N ALA A 159 8.04 23.27 1.66
CA ALA A 159 7.42 23.79 0.45
C ALA A 159 5.91 23.53 0.42
N HIS A 160 5.42 22.36 0.88
CA HIS A 160 3.99 22.08 1.05
C HIS A 160 3.34 22.92 2.17
N SER A 161 4.12 23.35 3.15
CA SER A 161 3.67 24.11 4.32
C SER A 161 3.87 25.62 4.22
N TRP A 162 4.16 26.17 3.03
CA TRP A 162 4.46 27.60 2.80
C TRP A 162 3.39 28.53 3.36
N TYR A 163 2.13 28.13 3.31
CA TYR A 163 0.96 28.88 3.77
C TYR A 163 1.00 29.14 5.29
N ILE A 164 1.67 28.29 6.07
CA ILE A 164 1.83 28.47 7.53
C ILE A 164 2.56 29.78 7.82
N GLY A 165 3.61 30.08 7.04
CA GLY A 165 4.31 31.36 7.16
C GLY A 165 3.39 32.56 6.88
N MET A 166 2.55 32.45 5.86
CA MET A 166 1.54 33.47 5.53
C MET A 166 0.51 33.66 6.66
N PHE A 167 0.09 32.58 7.32
CA PHE A 167 -0.88 32.65 8.42
C PHE A 167 -0.30 33.33 9.69
N HIS A 168 1.02 33.38 9.85
CA HIS A 168 1.66 34.10 10.95
C HIS A 168 1.74 35.62 10.69
N LEU A 169 1.53 36.08 9.44
CA LEU A 169 1.44 37.52 9.15
C LEU A 169 0.10 38.09 9.66
N PRO A 170 0.12 39.14 10.50
CA PRO A 170 -1.05 39.56 11.25
C PRO A 170 -2.31 39.90 10.42
N ALA A 171 -2.10 40.49 9.23
CA ALA A 171 -3.20 41.01 8.42
C ALA A 171 -3.55 40.15 7.19
N VAL A 172 -2.66 39.27 6.72
CA VAL A 172 -2.80 38.63 5.40
C VAL A 172 -4.02 37.70 5.32
N ALA A 173 -4.05 36.67 6.17
CA ALA A 173 -5.15 35.70 6.14
C ALA A 173 -6.49 36.27 6.61
N PRO A 174 -6.58 37.07 7.70
CA PRO A 174 -7.82 37.72 8.06
C PRO A 174 -8.36 38.61 6.95
N THR A 175 -7.51 39.45 6.30
CA THR A 175 -7.93 40.32 5.21
C THR A 175 -8.44 39.54 3.99
N PHE A 176 -7.82 38.40 3.68
CA PHE A 176 -8.30 37.53 2.60
C PHE A 176 -9.74 37.08 2.86
N TRP A 177 -10.02 36.55 4.05
CA TRP A 177 -11.35 36.06 4.40
C TRP A 177 -12.39 37.21 4.50
N GLN A 178 -12.05 38.32 5.11
CA GLN A 178 -12.91 39.50 5.20
C GLN A 178 -13.26 40.15 3.86
N ARG A 179 -12.39 39.99 2.82
CA ARG A 179 -12.57 40.58 1.49
C ARG A 179 -13.17 39.59 0.45
N GLY A 180 -13.83 38.55 0.89
CA GLY A 180 -14.55 37.62 0.02
C GLY A 180 -13.83 36.34 -0.29
N GLY A 181 -12.87 35.92 0.53
CA GLY A 181 -12.19 34.64 0.40
C GLY A 181 -13.15 33.44 0.37
N GLU A 182 -14.31 33.56 1.05
CA GLU A 182 -15.37 32.54 1.03
C GLU A 182 -15.94 32.29 -0.36
N ARG A 183 -15.94 33.29 -1.25
CA ARG A 183 -16.44 33.17 -2.63
C ARG A 183 -15.44 32.46 -3.53
N LEU A 184 -14.15 32.60 -3.23
CA LEU A 184 -13.06 31.98 -3.97
C LEU A 184 -12.79 30.54 -3.52
N TRP A 185 -13.18 30.21 -2.29
CA TRP A 185 -12.88 28.91 -1.66
C TRP A 185 -13.42 27.72 -2.45
N PRO A 186 -14.67 27.67 -2.94
CA PRO A 186 -15.16 26.57 -3.78
C PRO A 186 -14.39 26.38 -5.07
N ALA A 187 -14.03 27.48 -5.74
CA ALA A 187 -13.24 27.41 -6.97
C ALA A 187 -11.81 26.90 -6.70
N LEU A 188 -11.25 27.22 -5.54
CA LEU A 188 -9.95 26.70 -5.10
C LEU A 188 -10.03 25.18 -4.81
N LEU A 189 -11.06 24.72 -4.11
CA LEU A 189 -11.32 23.30 -3.85
C LEU A 189 -11.54 22.51 -5.15
N ASP A 190 -12.30 23.06 -6.10
CA ASP A 190 -12.45 22.41 -7.42
C ASP A 190 -11.11 22.29 -8.15
N ARG A 191 -10.30 23.34 -8.15
CA ARG A 191 -9.01 23.34 -8.84
C ARG A 191 -7.96 22.43 -8.21
N ILE A 192 -7.89 22.36 -6.87
CA ILE A 192 -6.85 21.60 -6.14
C ILE A 192 -7.32 20.17 -5.89
N GLU A 193 -8.58 19.97 -5.52
CA GLU A 193 -9.13 18.69 -5.03
C GLU A 193 -10.12 18.04 -6.01
N GLY A 194 -10.54 18.75 -7.06
CA GLY A 194 -11.58 18.29 -7.99
C GLY A 194 -12.99 18.23 -7.38
N ILE A 195 -13.23 18.99 -6.29
CA ILE A 195 -14.52 18.99 -5.56
C ILE A 195 -15.44 20.05 -6.17
N ARG A 196 -16.23 19.67 -7.19
CA ARG A 196 -17.09 20.59 -7.96
C ARG A 196 -18.36 21.04 -7.23
N SER A 197 -18.78 20.35 -6.18
CA SER A 197 -20.03 20.61 -5.44
C SER A 197 -19.81 21.32 -4.11
N ALA A 198 -18.63 21.86 -3.85
CA ALA A 198 -18.36 22.57 -2.62
C ALA A 198 -19.21 23.83 -2.52
N VAL A 199 -20.08 23.89 -1.51
CA VAL A 199 -20.85 25.10 -1.18
C VAL A 199 -20.22 25.70 0.07
N PRO A 200 -19.88 27.01 0.07
CA PRO A 200 -19.35 27.66 1.26
C PRO A 200 -20.30 27.53 2.44
N SER A 201 -19.77 27.24 3.62
CA SER A 201 -20.53 27.38 4.85
C SER A 201 -21.02 28.86 5.02
N PRO A 202 -22.18 29.11 5.57
CA PRO A 202 -22.61 30.46 5.91
C PRO A 202 -21.63 31.20 6.84
N THR A 203 -20.79 30.46 7.56
CA THR A 203 -19.80 30.98 8.49
C THR A 203 -18.37 30.96 7.92
N GLN A 204 -18.17 30.52 6.67
CA GLN A 204 -16.86 30.25 6.06
C GLN A 204 -15.85 31.40 6.22
N ALA A 205 -16.28 32.65 6.03
CA ALA A 205 -15.40 33.80 6.19
C ALA A 205 -14.88 33.93 7.63
N ALA A 206 -15.80 33.82 8.60
CA ALA A 206 -15.46 33.90 10.02
C ALA A 206 -14.65 32.69 10.49
N ASP A 207 -14.97 31.47 9.98
CA ASP A 207 -14.26 30.23 10.30
C ASP A 207 -12.82 30.31 9.80
N GLY A 208 -12.61 30.82 8.59
CA GLY A 208 -11.29 31.05 8.03
C GLY A 208 -10.49 32.12 8.78
N GLU A 209 -11.13 33.25 9.15
CA GLU A 209 -10.49 34.34 9.90
C GLU A 209 -10.04 33.88 11.30
N HIS A 210 -10.96 33.26 12.06
CA HIS A 210 -10.66 32.84 13.43
C HIS A 210 -9.76 31.60 13.49
N GLY A 211 -9.92 30.64 12.58
CA GLY A 211 -9.15 29.40 12.54
C GLY A 211 -7.65 29.60 12.31
N VAL A 212 -7.21 30.71 11.71
CA VAL A 212 -5.78 31.07 11.62
C VAL A 212 -5.12 31.14 13.01
N LYS A 213 -5.87 31.41 14.07
CA LYS A 213 -5.37 31.45 15.44
C LYS A 213 -4.87 30.07 15.92
N LEU A 214 -5.40 28.97 15.37
CA LEU A 214 -4.91 27.60 15.63
C LEU A 214 -3.43 27.49 15.26
N TYR A 215 -3.07 27.97 14.07
CA TYR A 215 -1.67 27.96 13.59
C TYR A 215 -0.77 28.83 14.46
N ARG A 216 -1.20 30.07 14.73
CA ARG A 216 -0.43 31.05 15.51
C ARG A 216 -0.19 30.61 16.96
N ALA A 217 -1.16 29.94 17.58
CA ALA A 217 -1.07 29.47 18.95
C ALA A 217 -0.12 28.28 19.13
N ASN A 218 0.01 27.41 18.11
CA ASN A 218 0.56 26.08 18.32
C ASN A 218 1.78 25.75 17.45
N VAL A 219 1.77 26.05 16.13
CA VAL A 219 2.70 25.44 15.17
C VAL A 219 4.15 25.71 15.52
N LEU A 220 4.57 26.97 15.59
CA LEU A 220 6.00 27.30 15.84
C LEU A 220 6.46 26.81 17.21
N LYS A 221 5.60 26.90 18.23
CA LYS A 221 5.91 26.45 19.60
C LYS A 221 6.18 24.95 19.65
N ARG A 222 5.32 24.14 19.01
CA ARG A 222 5.39 22.67 19.04
C ARG A 222 6.49 22.12 18.14
N LEU A 223 6.61 22.61 16.91
CA LEU A 223 7.64 22.15 15.99
C LEU A 223 9.05 22.46 16.48
N SER A 224 9.27 23.60 17.15
CA SER A 224 10.60 23.98 17.65
C SER A 224 11.00 23.29 18.97
N ARG A 225 10.03 22.82 19.75
CA ARG A 225 10.25 22.15 21.05
C ARG A 225 9.27 20.99 21.20
N PRO A 226 9.43 19.93 20.38
CA PRO A 226 8.51 18.80 20.43
C PRO A 226 8.68 17.99 21.73
N SER A 227 7.57 17.48 22.24
CA SER A 227 7.52 16.57 23.38
C SER A 227 7.21 15.15 22.91
N GLU A 228 7.69 14.15 23.62
CA GLU A 228 7.32 12.75 23.32
C GLU A 228 5.82 12.55 23.55
N ARG A 229 5.14 12.08 22.50
CA ARG A 229 3.70 11.83 22.49
C ARG A 229 3.43 10.39 22.07
N ARG A 230 3.14 9.52 23.03
CA ARG A 230 2.89 8.09 22.82
C ARG A 230 1.48 7.73 23.19
N THR A 231 0.92 6.77 22.47
CA THR A 231 -0.37 6.18 22.80
C THR A 231 -0.36 4.70 22.46
N ASP A 232 -0.94 3.88 23.34
CA ASP A 232 -1.17 2.45 23.10
C ASP A 232 -2.60 2.19 22.59
N LEU A 233 -3.39 3.24 22.37
CA LEU A 233 -4.71 3.13 21.76
C LEU A 233 -4.60 2.56 20.35
N PRO A 234 -5.60 1.79 19.89
CA PRO A 234 -5.73 1.44 18.49
C PRO A 234 -5.87 2.71 17.63
N VAL A 235 -4.96 2.90 16.66
CA VAL A 235 -4.94 4.06 15.76
C VAL A 235 -5.10 3.60 14.32
N GLN A 236 -6.05 4.19 13.61
CA GLN A 236 -6.18 4.10 12.17
C GLN A 236 -5.64 5.39 11.52
N LEU A 237 -4.69 5.26 10.60
CA LEU A 237 -4.25 6.36 9.73
C LEU A 237 -4.89 6.18 8.36
N ILE A 238 -5.65 7.15 7.88
CA ILE A 238 -6.10 7.24 6.49
C ILE A 238 -5.32 8.38 5.83
N PHE A 239 -4.34 7.99 5.00
CA PHE A 239 -3.46 8.95 4.32
C PHE A 239 -3.86 9.12 2.86
N PRO A 240 -4.29 10.33 2.42
CA PRO A 240 -4.55 10.63 1.03
C PRO A 240 -3.24 10.90 0.27
N LYS A 241 -2.93 10.07 -0.74
CA LYS A 241 -1.65 10.14 -1.49
C LYS A 241 -1.46 11.42 -2.30
N ARG A 242 -2.55 12.11 -2.62
CA ARG A 242 -2.53 13.38 -3.36
C ARG A 242 -2.74 14.58 -2.44
N ASP A 243 -2.40 14.43 -1.16
CA ASP A 243 -2.44 15.52 -0.20
C ASP A 243 -1.42 16.61 -0.59
N HIS A 244 -1.91 17.82 -0.81
CA HIS A 244 -1.08 18.97 -1.18
C HIS A 244 -0.35 19.63 0.00
N PHE A 245 -0.68 19.25 1.22
CA PHE A 245 -0.17 19.86 2.45
C PHE A 245 0.82 18.98 3.20
N MET A 246 0.77 17.65 2.98
CA MET A 246 1.58 16.67 3.70
C MET A 246 2.34 15.74 2.75
N VAL A 247 3.63 15.51 3.02
CA VAL A 247 4.40 14.46 2.36
C VAL A 247 4.17 13.12 3.06
N PRO A 248 4.17 11.99 2.31
CA PRO A 248 3.94 10.66 2.89
C PRO A 248 4.92 10.29 4.00
N GLU A 249 6.16 10.75 3.89
CA GLU A 249 7.26 10.40 4.78
C GLU A 249 7.14 10.98 6.19
N ILE A 250 6.23 11.95 6.40
CA ILE A 250 5.98 12.50 7.74
C ILE A 250 5.37 11.45 8.69
N TRP A 251 4.80 10.38 8.12
CA TRP A 251 4.16 9.30 8.85
C TRP A 251 5.06 8.08 9.07
N ASP A 252 6.30 8.08 8.56
CA ASP A 252 7.18 6.90 8.62
C ASP A 252 7.57 6.53 10.06
N ASP A 253 7.70 7.54 10.94
CA ASP A 253 8.07 7.33 12.34
C ASP A 253 6.86 7.09 13.26
N LEU A 254 5.63 7.09 12.70
CA LEU A 254 4.40 6.96 13.49
C LEU A 254 4.30 5.65 14.29
N PRO A 255 4.78 4.47 13.81
CA PRO A 255 4.76 3.23 14.61
C PRO A 255 5.56 3.32 15.92
N ARG A 256 6.53 4.22 16.01
CA ARG A 256 7.29 4.52 17.25
C ARG A 256 6.40 5.15 18.33
N TRP A 257 5.40 5.93 17.92
CA TRP A 257 4.54 6.72 18.78
C TRP A 257 3.20 6.05 19.05
N ALA A 258 2.73 5.25 18.10
CA ALA A 258 1.48 4.51 18.15
C ALA A 258 1.71 3.10 17.59
N PRO A 259 2.14 2.13 18.41
CA PRO A 259 2.48 0.78 17.95
C PRO A 259 1.27 0.00 17.44
N ASN A 260 0.06 0.29 17.95
CA ASN A 260 -1.19 -0.33 17.49
C ASN A 260 -1.79 0.45 16.31
N LEU A 261 -1.13 0.38 15.14
CA LEU A 261 -1.42 1.21 13.98
C LEU A 261 -1.96 0.40 12.80
N TRP A 262 -3.00 0.92 12.13
CA TRP A 262 -3.52 0.49 10.82
C TRP A 262 -3.39 1.64 9.83
N ARG A 263 -2.61 1.48 8.74
CA ARG A 263 -2.37 2.53 7.75
C ARG A 263 -3.06 2.22 6.42
N PHE A 264 -3.95 3.10 6.00
CA PHE A 264 -4.58 3.10 4.68
C PHE A 264 -4.05 4.24 3.83
N ASP A 265 -3.38 3.93 2.74
CA ASP A 265 -2.97 4.90 1.73
C ASP A 265 -4.04 4.97 0.64
N VAL A 266 -4.77 6.08 0.55
CA VAL A 266 -5.91 6.28 -0.34
C VAL A 266 -5.53 7.21 -1.49
N ASP A 267 -5.96 6.88 -2.72
CA ASP A 267 -5.73 7.75 -3.88
C ASP A 267 -6.78 8.87 -3.93
N ALA A 268 -6.65 9.82 -3.03
CA ALA A 268 -7.53 10.97 -2.86
C ALA A 268 -6.70 12.21 -2.52
N GLY A 269 -7.31 13.39 -2.58
CA GLY A 269 -6.76 14.64 -2.08
C GLY A 269 -7.06 14.84 -0.58
N HIS A 270 -6.68 16.00 -0.06
CA HIS A 270 -6.75 16.34 1.36
C HIS A 270 -8.16 16.21 1.97
N TRP A 271 -9.20 16.72 1.28
CA TRP A 271 -10.60 16.64 1.72
C TRP A 271 -11.28 15.34 1.29
N LEU A 272 -10.68 14.19 1.59
CA LEU A 272 -11.23 12.90 1.16
C LEU A 272 -12.58 12.57 1.80
N GLN A 273 -12.91 13.08 2.97
CA GLN A 273 -14.22 12.93 3.61
C GLN A 273 -15.34 13.63 2.84
N VAL A 274 -14.99 14.61 2.00
CA VAL A 274 -15.93 15.30 1.10
C VAL A 274 -15.98 14.64 -0.26
N SER A 275 -14.80 14.31 -0.83
CA SER A 275 -14.71 13.74 -2.17
C SER A 275 -15.04 12.24 -2.22
N HIS A 276 -14.79 11.49 -1.14
CA HIS A 276 -14.98 10.05 -1.04
C HIS A 276 -15.66 9.63 0.29
N PRO A 277 -16.82 10.20 0.65
CA PRO A 277 -17.43 9.98 1.96
C PRO A 277 -17.76 8.51 2.23
N GLY A 278 -18.21 7.76 1.23
CA GLY A 278 -18.50 6.33 1.35
C GLY A 278 -17.27 5.48 1.67
N LEU A 279 -16.12 5.80 1.08
CA LEU A 279 -14.87 5.12 1.38
C LEU A 279 -14.42 5.42 2.80
N VAL A 280 -14.48 6.68 3.22
CA VAL A 280 -14.10 7.10 4.58
C VAL A 280 -15.01 6.43 5.61
N ALA A 281 -16.34 6.46 5.40
CA ALA A 281 -17.30 5.80 6.27
C ALA A 281 -17.03 4.29 6.38
N ALA A 282 -16.78 3.60 5.27
CA ALA A 282 -16.48 2.16 5.27
C ALA A 282 -15.18 1.83 6.03
N ARG A 283 -14.14 2.66 5.90
CA ARG A 283 -12.87 2.46 6.64
C ARG A 283 -13.05 2.69 8.14
N ILE A 284 -13.77 3.74 8.54
CA ILE A 284 -14.08 4.03 9.94
C ILE A 284 -14.93 2.89 10.53
N LYS A 285 -16.02 2.52 9.85
CA LYS A 285 -16.92 1.45 10.27
C LYS A 285 -16.18 0.14 10.51
N GLY A 286 -15.44 -0.36 9.50
CA GLY A 286 -14.73 -1.63 9.63
C GLY A 286 -13.67 -1.63 10.73
N PHE A 287 -13.01 -0.49 10.98
CA PHE A 287 -12.06 -0.36 12.08
C PHE A 287 -12.75 -0.39 13.44
N ILE A 288 -13.83 0.37 13.62
CA ILE A 288 -14.60 0.37 14.88
C ILE A 288 -15.17 -1.01 15.16
N GLU A 289 -15.80 -1.67 14.17
CA GLU A 289 -16.34 -3.01 14.34
C GLU A 289 -15.27 -4.02 14.80
N HIS A 290 -14.06 -3.92 14.27
CA HIS A 290 -12.93 -4.73 14.72
C HIS A 290 -12.53 -4.45 16.18
N ILE A 291 -12.46 -3.18 16.57
CA ILE A 291 -12.15 -2.79 17.96
C ILE A 291 -13.24 -3.26 18.92
N GLU A 292 -14.50 -3.28 18.48
CA GLU A 292 -15.65 -3.79 19.23
C GLU A 292 -15.78 -5.33 19.21
N GLY A 293 -14.78 -6.05 18.64
CA GLY A 293 -14.66 -7.50 18.72
C GLY A 293 -15.02 -8.27 17.46
N ALA A 294 -15.33 -7.61 16.34
CA ALA A 294 -15.49 -8.29 15.06
C ALA A 294 -14.14 -8.80 14.51
N GLU A 295 -14.19 -9.83 13.68
CA GLU A 295 -12.98 -10.35 13.03
C GLU A 295 -12.29 -9.28 12.17
N GLU A 296 -10.95 -9.31 12.18
CA GLU A 296 -10.14 -8.40 11.38
C GLU A 296 -10.36 -8.66 9.88
N THR A 297 -10.90 -7.67 9.17
CA THR A 297 -11.11 -7.78 7.72
C THR A 297 -9.79 -7.86 6.96
N PRO A 298 -9.77 -8.40 5.72
CA PRO A 298 -8.57 -8.41 4.86
C PRO A 298 -7.97 -7.01 4.67
N ALA A 299 -8.82 -5.99 4.54
CA ALA A 299 -8.39 -4.60 4.40
C ALA A 299 -7.66 -4.09 5.65
N LEU A 300 -8.17 -4.39 6.84
CA LEU A 300 -7.54 -4.04 8.12
C LEU A 300 -6.22 -4.78 8.31
N ARG A 301 -6.20 -6.10 8.05
CA ARG A 301 -4.97 -6.90 8.12
C ARG A 301 -3.87 -6.31 7.24
N ARG A 302 -4.20 -5.94 6.02
CA ARG A 302 -3.27 -5.24 5.10
C ARG A 302 -2.82 -3.89 5.64
N ALA A 303 -3.73 -3.13 6.24
CA ALA A 303 -3.41 -1.84 6.83
C ALA A 303 -2.46 -1.97 8.03
N ARG A 304 -2.62 -3.00 8.86
CA ARG A 304 -1.72 -3.31 9.98
C ARG A 304 -0.33 -3.75 9.49
N MET A 305 -0.26 -4.60 8.48
CA MET A 305 0.99 -5.02 7.85
C MET A 305 1.79 -3.83 7.33
N ARG A 306 1.14 -2.87 6.67
CA ARG A 306 1.78 -1.64 6.20
C ARG A 306 2.32 -0.77 7.33
N ALA A 307 1.62 -0.72 8.44
CA ALA A 307 2.01 0.09 9.59
C ALA A 307 3.22 -0.48 10.34
N ALA A 308 3.32 -1.80 10.43
CA ALA A 308 4.37 -2.47 11.20
C ALA A 308 5.78 -2.37 10.59
N ARG A 309 5.91 -1.88 9.35
CA ARG A 309 7.14 -1.99 8.57
C ARG A 309 8.01 -0.76 8.58
N ARG A 310 9.30 -1.02 8.79
CA ARG A 310 10.38 -0.03 8.72
C ARG A 310 11.26 -0.33 7.52
N GLY A 311 11.20 0.55 6.50
CA GLY A 311 12.17 0.56 5.40
C GLY A 311 11.96 -0.50 4.31
N GLY A 312 12.74 -0.37 3.23
CA GLY A 312 12.68 -1.23 2.04
C GLY A 312 11.76 -0.69 0.93
N SER A 313 12.22 -0.86 -0.29
CA SER A 313 11.53 -0.35 -1.50
C SER A 313 10.18 -1.00 -1.77
N GLN A 314 9.94 -2.20 -1.19
CA GLN A 314 8.71 -2.97 -1.33
C GLN A 314 7.90 -3.04 -0.02
N SER A 315 8.23 -2.23 0.97
CA SER A 315 7.58 -2.25 2.27
C SER A 315 6.06 -2.10 2.17
N GLY A 316 5.33 -2.94 2.92
CA GLY A 316 3.87 -2.97 2.95
C GLY A 316 3.20 -3.54 1.70
N ARG A 317 3.96 -4.17 0.79
CA ARG A 317 3.44 -4.91 -0.37
C ARG A 317 3.36 -6.39 -0.07
N LEU A 318 2.41 -7.07 -0.69
CA LEU A 318 2.30 -8.52 -0.70
C LEU A 318 2.82 -9.06 -2.03
N ALA A 319 3.84 -9.89 -1.99
CA ALA A 319 4.38 -10.59 -3.15
C ALA A 319 4.01 -12.08 -3.11
N LEU A 320 3.39 -12.56 -4.16
CA LEU A 320 3.11 -13.97 -4.39
C LEU A 320 4.11 -14.52 -5.41
N VAL A 321 4.86 -15.55 -5.01
CA VAL A 321 5.89 -16.16 -5.85
C VAL A 321 5.58 -17.63 -6.05
N THR A 322 5.37 -18.06 -7.32
CA THR A 322 5.18 -19.47 -7.67
C THR A 322 6.51 -20.15 -7.95
N GLY A 323 6.61 -21.45 -7.64
CA GLY A 323 7.88 -22.17 -7.69
C GLY A 323 8.87 -21.69 -6.63
N ALA A 324 8.36 -21.22 -5.48
CA ALA A 324 9.15 -20.62 -4.43
C ALA A 324 9.90 -21.63 -3.54
N GLY A 325 9.64 -22.92 -3.70
CA GLY A 325 10.29 -23.97 -2.90
C GLY A 325 11.78 -24.12 -3.13
N SER A 326 12.33 -23.62 -4.26
CA SER A 326 13.76 -23.74 -4.58
C SER A 326 14.21 -22.74 -5.66
N GLY A 327 15.52 -22.69 -5.95
CA GLY A 327 16.12 -22.01 -7.11
C GLY A 327 15.75 -20.53 -7.23
N ILE A 328 15.36 -20.09 -8.42
CA ILE A 328 15.03 -18.70 -8.73
C ILE A 328 13.83 -18.22 -7.88
N GLY A 329 12.81 -19.07 -7.71
CA GLY A 329 11.61 -18.69 -6.93
C GLY A 329 11.93 -18.40 -5.47
N ARG A 330 12.72 -19.26 -4.81
CA ARG A 330 13.18 -19.02 -3.44
C ARG A 330 14.03 -17.76 -3.34
N ALA A 331 15.02 -17.61 -4.23
CA ALA A 331 15.87 -16.43 -4.25
C ALA A 331 15.06 -15.15 -4.46
N THR A 332 14.04 -15.19 -5.33
CA THR A 332 13.12 -14.06 -5.57
C THR A 332 12.28 -13.74 -4.33
N ALA A 333 11.73 -14.76 -3.67
CA ALA A 333 10.98 -14.56 -2.43
C ALA A 333 11.85 -13.88 -1.36
N LEU A 334 13.10 -14.35 -1.17
CA LEU A 334 14.04 -13.75 -0.22
C LEU A 334 14.44 -12.33 -0.62
N ALA A 335 14.71 -12.05 -1.88
CA ALA A 335 15.08 -10.70 -2.33
C ALA A 335 13.93 -9.69 -2.19
N LEU A 336 12.68 -10.11 -2.44
CA LEU A 336 11.49 -9.29 -2.20
C LEU A 336 11.24 -9.09 -0.71
N ALA A 337 11.50 -10.11 0.12
CA ALA A 337 11.43 -10.02 1.58
C ALA A 337 12.48 -9.04 2.14
N ASP A 338 13.72 -9.13 1.68
CA ASP A 338 14.79 -8.19 2.04
C ASP A 338 14.46 -6.75 1.65
N ALA A 339 13.77 -6.58 0.50
CA ALA A 339 13.20 -5.30 0.09
C ALA A 339 11.95 -4.88 0.89
N GLY A 340 11.50 -5.67 1.86
CA GLY A 340 10.41 -5.36 2.79
C GLY A 340 9.02 -5.86 2.38
N ALA A 341 8.90 -6.67 1.33
CA ALA A 341 7.61 -7.24 0.95
C ALA A 341 7.23 -8.43 1.83
N ASP A 342 5.93 -8.56 2.13
CA ASP A 342 5.36 -9.79 2.66
C ASP A 342 5.25 -10.85 1.57
N ILE A 343 5.42 -12.12 1.92
CA ILE A 343 5.59 -13.18 0.95
C ILE A 343 4.50 -14.26 1.06
N VAL A 344 3.91 -14.61 -0.06
CA VAL A 344 3.18 -15.87 -0.23
C VAL A 344 4.05 -16.79 -1.10
N ALA A 345 4.74 -17.72 -0.44
CA ALA A 345 5.57 -18.72 -1.08
C ALA A 345 4.70 -19.88 -1.58
N VAL A 346 4.64 -20.08 -2.89
CA VAL A 346 3.78 -21.09 -3.53
C VAL A 346 4.64 -22.10 -4.26
N ASP A 347 4.49 -23.38 -3.96
CA ASP A 347 5.15 -24.48 -4.68
C ASP A 347 4.28 -25.74 -4.61
N VAL A 348 4.49 -26.69 -5.51
CA VAL A 348 3.94 -28.04 -5.39
C VAL A 348 4.63 -28.82 -4.26
N ASP A 349 5.88 -28.50 -3.98
CA ASP A 349 6.65 -28.98 -2.84
C ASP A 349 6.30 -28.17 -1.58
N ALA A 350 5.43 -28.72 -0.75
CA ALA A 350 4.95 -28.08 0.47
C ALA A 350 6.09 -27.76 1.45
N GLU A 351 7.05 -28.66 1.63
CA GLU A 351 8.19 -28.48 2.55
C GLU A 351 9.14 -27.39 2.04
N GLY A 352 9.40 -27.39 0.73
CA GLY A 352 10.20 -26.36 0.10
C GLY A 352 9.59 -24.98 0.22
N ALA A 353 8.27 -24.84 0.03
CA ALA A 353 7.54 -23.60 0.21
C ALA A 353 7.54 -23.14 1.68
N ALA A 354 7.28 -24.04 2.63
CA ALA A 354 7.31 -23.74 4.06
C ALA A 354 8.71 -23.25 4.48
N ARG A 355 9.76 -23.95 4.05
CA ARG A 355 11.13 -23.52 4.35
C ARG A 355 11.47 -22.14 3.80
N THR A 356 10.93 -21.78 2.64
CA THR A 356 11.12 -20.43 2.07
C THR A 356 10.37 -19.38 2.88
N ALA A 357 9.15 -19.66 3.34
CA ALA A 357 8.41 -18.78 4.21
C ALA A 357 9.16 -18.52 5.53
N GLU A 358 9.64 -19.57 6.21
CA GLU A 358 10.47 -19.45 7.42
C GLU A 358 11.71 -18.57 7.21
N LEU A 359 12.40 -18.72 6.07
CA LEU A 359 13.57 -17.90 5.75
C LEU A 359 13.20 -16.43 5.51
N CYS A 360 12.02 -16.16 4.94
CA CYS A 360 11.52 -14.80 4.78
C CYS A 360 11.16 -14.17 6.14
N GLU A 361 10.59 -14.94 7.07
CA GLU A 361 10.28 -14.46 8.42
C GLU A 361 11.54 -14.00 9.19
N LEU A 362 12.69 -14.63 8.95
CA LEU A 362 13.97 -14.18 9.52
C LEU A 362 14.41 -12.81 9.00
N LEU A 363 13.85 -12.33 7.88
CA LEU A 363 14.04 -10.98 7.35
C LEU A 363 12.99 -9.99 7.86
N GLU A 364 12.31 -10.34 8.98
CA GLU A 364 11.32 -9.51 9.67
C GLU A 364 10.11 -9.14 8.79
N VAL A 365 9.76 -10.01 7.81
CA VAL A 365 8.55 -9.90 6.98
C VAL A 365 7.55 -11.00 7.35
N ALA A 366 6.25 -10.76 7.15
CA ALA A 366 5.28 -11.83 7.26
C ALA A 366 5.33 -12.74 6.02
N ALA A 367 5.29 -14.05 6.25
CA ALA A 367 5.32 -14.99 5.15
C ALA A 367 4.34 -16.15 5.34
N TRP A 368 3.81 -16.65 4.25
CA TRP A 368 2.89 -17.78 4.21
C TRP A 368 3.33 -18.75 3.14
N SER A 369 3.15 -20.04 3.37
CA SER A 369 3.38 -21.09 2.38
C SER A 369 2.07 -21.72 1.91
N ARG A 370 2.01 -22.11 0.63
CA ARG A 370 0.89 -22.84 0.05
C ARG A 370 1.40 -23.92 -0.92
N ALA A 371 0.91 -25.14 -0.72
CA ALA A 371 1.15 -26.24 -1.62
C ALA A 371 0.15 -26.19 -2.78
N VAL A 372 0.61 -25.85 -4.00
CA VAL A 372 -0.26 -25.64 -5.17
C VAL A 372 0.40 -26.15 -6.44
N ASP A 373 -0.31 -26.95 -7.20
CA ASP A 373 0.04 -27.27 -8.57
C ASP A 373 -0.48 -26.16 -9.50
N VAL A 374 0.43 -25.34 -10.03
CA VAL A 374 0.09 -24.23 -10.93
C VAL A 374 -0.52 -24.68 -12.26
N GLY A 375 -0.30 -25.95 -12.67
CA GLY A 375 -0.91 -26.54 -13.84
C GLY A 375 -2.39 -26.90 -13.67
N SER A 376 -2.89 -26.91 -12.43
CA SER A 376 -4.27 -27.19 -12.11
C SER A 376 -5.08 -25.90 -11.91
N VAL A 377 -6.11 -25.69 -12.72
CA VAL A 377 -7.04 -24.56 -12.61
C VAL A 377 -7.67 -24.51 -11.22
N ALA A 378 -8.16 -25.64 -10.72
CA ALA A 378 -8.87 -25.73 -9.45
C ALA A 378 -7.99 -25.32 -8.26
N THR A 379 -6.71 -25.75 -8.22
CA THR A 379 -5.79 -25.38 -7.14
C THR A 379 -5.36 -23.91 -7.21
N MET A 380 -5.25 -23.34 -8.42
CA MET A 380 -4.97 -21.92 -8.61
C MET A 380 -6.17 -21.03 -8.27
N GLU A 381 -7.40 -21.47 -8.55
CA GLU A 381 -8.61 -20.77 -8.13
C GLU A 381 -8.79 -20.82 -6.59
N ALA A 382 -8.50 -21.97 -5.97
CA ALA A 382 -8.50 -22.08 -4.51
C ALA A 382 -7.45 -21.17 -3.86
N LEU A 383 -6.23 -21.07 -4.45
CA LEU A 383 -5.21 -20.13 -4.01
C LEU A 383 -5.68 -18.67 -4.13
N ALA A 384 -6.29 -18.32 -5.27
CA ALA A 384 -6.82 -16.97 -5.49
C ALA A 384 -7.95 -16.64 -4.51
N GLY A 385 -8.86 -17.58 -4.25
CA GLY A 385 -9.90 -17.45 -3.21
C GLY A 385 -9.28 -17.16 -1.85
N TRP A 386 -8.30 -17.98 -1.42
CA TRP A 386 -7.61 -17.77 -0.15
C TRP A 386 -6.91 -16.40 -0.08
N VAL A 387 -6.23 -15.96 -1.16
CA VAL A 387 -5.60 -14.63 -1.20
C VAL A 387 -6.65 -13.52 -1.08
N GLY A 388 -7.78 -13.67 -1.78
CA GLY A 388 -8.89 -12.71 -1.70
C GLY A 388 -9.46 -12.58 -0.29
N GLU A 389 -9.72 -13.72 0.37
CA GLU A 389 -10.24 -13.77 1.74
C GLU A 389 -9.29 -13.19 2.79
N HIS A 390 -7.96 -13.28 2.58
CA HIS A 390 -6.98 -12.87 3.57
C HIS A 390 -6.36 -11.50 3.29
N PHE A 391 -6.29 -11.08 2.02
CA PHE A 391 -5.49 -9.91 1.60
C PHE A 391 -6.13 -9.04 0.52
N GLU A 392 -7.35 -9.33 0.08
CA GLU A 392 -8.04 -8.71 -1.07
C GLU A 392 -7.35 -9.01 -2.42
N ALA A 393 -6.08 -8.68 -2.56
CA ALA A 393 -5.26 -8.93 -3.75
C ALA A 393 -3.75 -8.85 -3.43
N PRO A 394 -2.86 -9.53 -4.15
CA PRO A 394 -1.43 -9.30 -4.06
C PRO A 394 -1.05 -7.97 -4.73
N ASP A 395 0.11 -7.41 -4.39
CA ASP A 395 0.67 -6.24 -5.08
C ASP A 395 1.70 -6.65 -6.13
N ILE A 396 2.35 -7.81 -5.94
CA ILE A 396 3.36 -8.36 -6.86
C ILE A 396 3.05 -9.84 -7.05
N VAL A 397 2.95 -10.27 -8.30
CA VAL A 397 2.83 -11.69 -8.66
C VAL A 397 4.02 -12.08 -9.52
N VAL A 398 4.79 -13.09 -9.07
CA VAL A 398 5.91 -13.64 -9.83
C VAL A 398 5.54 -15.05 -10.27
N ASN A 399 5.15 -15.19 -11.53
CA ASN A 399 4.89 -16.46 -12.17
C ASN A 399 6.23 -17.08 -12.60
N ASN A 400 6.85 -17.83 -11.66
CA ASN A 400 8.18 -18.43 -11.86
C ASN A 400 8.14 -19.96 -11.97
N ALA A 401 7.12 -20.62 -11.42
CA ALA A 401 7.01 -22.09 -11.49
C ALA A 401 7.21 -22.62 -12.91
N GLY A 402 8.02 -23.67 -13.04
CA GLY A 402 8.31 -24.26 -14.33
C GLY A 402 9.19 -25.50 -14.22
N ILE A 403 9.08 -26.36 -15.23
CA ILE A 403 9.85 -27.59 -15.37
C ILE A 403 10.67 -27.57 -16.65
N GLY A 404 11.81 -28.29 -16.65
CA GLY A 404 12.61 -28.55 -17.83
C GLY A 404 12.15 -29.80 -18.58
N MET A 405 12.31 -29.76 -19.91
CA MET A 405 12.09 -30.93 -20.75
C MET A 405 13.09 -30.91 -21.91
N ALA A 406 13.80 -32.02 -22.11
CA ALA A 406 14.70 -32.25 -23.20
C ALA A 406 14.19 -33.45 -24.04
N GLY A 407 14.54 -33.51 -25.32
CA GLY A 407 14.11 -34.50 -26.28
C GLY A 407 13.54 -33.86 -27.54
N SER A 408 13.41 -34.65 -28.63
CA SER A 408 12.84 -34.16 -29.88
C SER A 408 11.33 -34.01 -29.81
N VAL A 409 10.74 -33.23 -30.70
CA VAL A 409 9.27 -33.10 -30.83
C VAL A 409 8.62 -34.47 -31.10
N MET A 410 9.33 -35.33 -31.87
CA MET A 410 8.78 -36.61 -32.29
C MET A 410 8.83 -37.69 -31.21
N GLU A 411 9.70 -37.52 -30.20
CA GLU A 411 9.86 -38.45 -29.07
C GLU A 411 9.08 -37.99 -27.82
N THR A 412 8.69 -36.74 -27.76
CA THR A 412 7.93 -36.19 -26.62
C THR A 412 6.48 -36.66 -26.69
N SER A 413 6.00 -37.40 -25.69
CA SER A 413 4.66 -37.93 -25.63
C SER A 413 3.60 -36.80 -25.47
N ALA A 414 2.33 -37.10 -25.78
CA ALA A 414 1.24 -36.17 -25.58
C ALA A 414 1.12 -35.78 -24.09
N GLU A 415 1.28 -36.71 -23.16
CA GLU A 415 1.23 -36.46 -21.70
C GLU A 415 2.37 -35.55 -21.26
N ASP A 416 3.58 -35.69 -21.84
CA ASP A 416 4.70 -34.81 -21.55
C ASP A 416 4.46 -33.39 -22.08
N TRP A 417 3.86 -33.29 -23.29
CA TRP A 417 3.41 -31.99 -23.82
C TRP A 417 2.34 -31.34 -22.92
N ASP A 418 1.31 -32.07 -22.53
CA ASP A 418 0.26 -31.57 -21.66
C ASP A 418 0.83 -31.09 -20.33
N ARG A 419 1.72 -31.86 -19.74
CA ARG A 419 2.39 -31.53 -18.48
C ARG A 419 3.22 -30.25 -18.58
N ILE A 420 4.09 -30.12 -19.58
CA ILE A 420 4.95 -28.93 -19.71
C ILE A 420 4.15 -27.69 -20.09
N LEU A 421 3.14 -27.83 -20.96
CA LEU A 421 2.23 -26.74 -21.31
C LEU A 421 1.39 -26.30 -20.10
N GLY A 422 0.84 -27.25 -19.36
CA GLY A 422 0.05 -26.97 -18.15
C GLY A 422 0.84 -26.18 -17.10
N ILE A 423 2.06 -26.59 -16.83
CA ILE A 423 2.89 -25.94 -15.80
C ILE A 423 3.52 -24.64 -16.33
N ASN A 424 4.28 -24.70 -17.44
CA ASN A 424 5.10 -23.58 -17.89
C ASN A 424 4.33 -22.44 -18.54
N LEU A 425 3.18 -22.72 -19.14
CA LEU A 425 2.33 -21.74 -19.79
C LEU A 425 0.99 -21.58 -19.04
N GLY A 426 0.30 -22.69 -18.76
CA GLY A 426 -0.98 -22.70 -18.04
C GLY A 426 -0.86 -21.99 -16.68
N GLY A 427 0.16 -22.35 -15.89
CA GLY A 427 0.43 -21.70 -14.60
C GLY A 427 0.63 -20.19 -14.71
N VAL A 428 1.33 -19.72 -15.76
CA VAL A 428 1.52 -18.28 -16.00
C VAL A 428 0.20 -17.62 -16.40
N ILE A 429 -0.62 -18.28 -17.22
CA ILE A 429 -1.95 -17.80 -17.61
C ILE A 429 -2.84 -17.67 -16.37
N HIS A 430 -2.94 -18.72 -15.55
CA HIS A 430 -3.78 -18.74 -14.35
C HIS A 430 -3.35 -17.66 -13.36
N GLY A 431 -2.04 -17.57 -13.03
CA GLY A 431 -1.53 -16.56 -12.12
C GLY A 431 -1.77 -15.15 -12.61
N SER A 432 -1.49 -14.87 -13.88
CA SER A 432 -1.71 -13.54 -14.45
C SER A 432 -3.20 -13.16 -14.48
N ARG A 433 -4.09 -14.09 -14.88
CA ARG A 433 -5.52 -13.86 -14.98
C ARG A 433 -6.17 -13.66 -13.61
N LEU A 434 -6.00 -14.61 -12.71
CA LEU A 434 -6.71 -14.62 -11.44
C LEU A 434 -6.29 -13.44 -10.54
N PHE A 435 -5.00 -13.22 -10.39
CA PHE A 435 -4.50 -12.14 -9.56
C PHE A 435 -4.60 -10.77 -10.23
N GLY A 436 -4.48 -10.70 -11.57
CA GLY A 436 -4.75 -9.49 -12.33
C GLY A 436 -6.20 -9.03 -12.15
N GLN A 437 -7.18 -9.94 -12.21
CA GLN A 437 -8.59 -9.66 -11.92
C GLN A 437 -8.80 -9.13 -10.50
N GLN A 438 -8.15 -9.71 -9.49
CA GLN A 438 -8.21 -9.21 -8.12
C GLN A 438 -7.63 -7.79 -8.00
N MET A 439 -6.46 -7.53 -8.61
CA MET A 439 -5.86 -6.19 -8.61
C MET A 439 -6.79 -5.15 -9.25
N ILE A 440 -7.44 -5.50 -10.37
CA ILE A 440 -8.41 -4.61 -11.07
C ILE A 440 -9.64 -4.36 -10.19
N ALA A 441 -10.25 -5.42 -9.64
CA ALA A 441 -11.46 -5.33 -8.83
C ALA A 441 -11.28 -4.42 -7.60
N HIS A 442 -10.10 -4.44 -7.01
CA HIS A 442 -9.77 -3.61 -5.84
C HIS A 442 -9.09 -2.29 -6.19
N GLY A 443 -8.99 -1.92 -7.49
CA GLY A 443 -8.37 -0.66 -7.94
C GLY A 443 -6.90 -0.53 -7.55
N ARG A 444 -6.20 -1.66 -7.31
CA ARG A 444 -4.82 -1.67 -6.84
C ARG A 444 -3.82 -1.48 -7.98
N ALA A 445 -2.78 -0.71 -7.71
CA ALA A 445 -1.58 -0.74 -8.54
C ALA A 445 -0.81 -2.03 -8.25
N GLY A 446 -0.43 -2.76 -9.31
CA GLY A 446 0.21 -4.07 -9.15
C GLY A 446 1.32 -4.33 -10.16
N HIS A 447 2.04 -5.43 -9.94
CA HIS A 447 3.06 -5.95 -10.85
C HIS A 447 2.82 -7.43 -11.12
N ILE A 448 2.79 -7.80 -12.40
CA ILE A 448 2.80 -9.19 -12.86
C ILE A 448 4.13 -9.43 -13.55
N VAL A 449 4.95 -10.31 -12.99
CA VAL A 449 6.28 -10.67 -13.48
C VAL A 449 6.26 -12.11 -13.95
N ASN A 450 6.47 -12.33 -15.26
CA ASN A 450 6.46 -13.66 -15.86
C ASN A 450 7.88 -14.10 -16.18
N VAL A 451 8.32 -15.22 -15.59
CA VAL A 451 9.66 -15.77 -15.82
C VAL A 451 9.65 -16.65 -17.07
N SER A 452 10.22 -16.11 -18.15
CA SER A 452 10.46 -16.79 -19.41
C SER A 452 11.87 -17.45 -19.42
N SER A 453 12.63 -17.33 -20.50
CA SER A 453 13.99 -17.84 -20.65
C SER A 453 14.68 -17.18 -21.84
N GLY A 454 16.01 -17.18 -21.87
CA GLY A 454 16.77 -16.83 -23.06
C GLY A 454 16.43 -17.71 -24.27
N LEU A 455 15.99 -18.95 -24.04
CA LEU A 455 15.51 -19.87 -25.09
C LEU A 455 14.19 -19.42 -25.75
N ALA A 456 13.50 -18.43 -25.20
CA ALA A 456 12.35 -17.81 -25.88
C ALA A 456 12.71 -17.03 -27.16
N PHE A 457 13.99 -16.77 -27.40
CA PHE A 457 14.48 -16.04 -28.57
C PHE A 457 15.01 -16.94 -29.68
N LEU A 458 15.29 -18.21 -29.40
CA LEU A 458 15.87 -19.13 -30.37
C LEU A 458 15.12 -20.45 -30.43
N PRO A 459 14.97 -21.04 -31.64
CA PRO A 459 14.59 -22.45 -31.74
C PRO A 459 15.68 -23.35 -31.14
N SER A 460 15.26 -24.45 -30.51
CA SER A 460 16.16 -25.42 -29.90
C SER A 460 15.81 -26.82 -30.38
N ARG A 461 16.80 -27.56 -30.90
CA ARG A 461 16.63 -28.95 -31.31
C ARG A 461 16.52 -29.89 -30.11
N SER A 462 17.29 -29.60 -29.06
CA SER A 462 17.37 -30.45 -27.86
C SER A 462 16.27 -30.21 -26.82
N THR A 463 15.63 -29.04 -26.83
CA THR A 463 14.61 -28.67 -25.86
C THR A 463 13.40 -27.94 -26.51
N PRO A 464 12.80 -28.48 -27.58
CA PRO A 464 11.77 -27.75 -28.34
C PRO A 464 10.52 -27.47 -27.54
N ALA A 465 10.04 -28.41 -26.72
CA ALA A 465 8.86 -28.22 -25.88
C ALA A 465 9.07 -27.09 -24.87
N TYR A 466 10.21 -27.07 -24.18
CA TYR A 466 10.56 -26.02 -23.26
C TYR A 466 10.68 -24.65 -23.95
N ALA A 467 11.41 -24.57 -25.06
CA ALA A 467 11.57 -23.33 -25.83
C ALA A 467 10.22 -22.79 -26.32
N THR A 468 9.32 -23.65 -26.77
CA THR A 468 7.95 -23.29 -27.19
C THR A 468 7.17 -22.67 -26.05
N THR A 469 7.16 -23.29 -24.85
CA THR A 469 6.44 -22.72 -23.70
C THR A 469 7.01 -21.36 -23.28
N LYS A 470 8.32 -21.19 -23.29
CA LYS A 470 8.96 -19.93 -22.91
C LYS A 470 8.78 -18.82 -23.96
N ALA A 471 8.72 -19.17 -25.25
CA ALA A 471 8.33 -18.25 -26.32
C ALA A 471 6.86 -17.81 -26.19
N ALA A 472 5.97 -18.73 -25.82
CA ALA A 472 4.56 -18.43 -25.55
C ALA A 472 4.39 -17.49 -24.34
N VAL A 473 5.13 -17.70 -23.24
CA VAL A 473 5.14 -16.80 -22.07
C VAL A 473 5.60 -15.39 -22.44
N ARG A 474 6.59 -15.27 -23.32
CA ARG A 474 7.03 -13.96 -23.83
C ARG A 474 5.89 -13.26 -24.56
N MET A 475 5.25 -13.92 -25.53
CA MET A 475 4.14 -13.33 -26.29
C MET A 475 2.94 -13.00 -25.39
N LEU A 476 2.58 -13.88 -24.48
CA LEU A 476 1.53 -13.65 -23.49
C LEU A 476 1.82 -12.37 -22.68
N SER A 477 3.05 -12.17 -22.23
CA SER A 477 3.44 -10.98 -21.45
C SER A 477 3.32 -9.70 -22.27
N ASP A 478 3.64 -9.74 -23.58
CA ASP A 478 3.47 -8.60 -24.48
C ASP A 478 1.97 -8.30 -24.71
N CYS A 479 1.11 -9.31 -24.89
CA CYS A 479 -0.34 -9.15 -25.00
C CYS A 479 -0.96 -8.59 -23.72
N LEU A 480 -0.60 -9.15 -22.55
CA LEU A 480 -1.09 -8.64 -21.25
C LEU A 480 -0.68 -7.19 -21.00
N ARG A 481 0.51 -6.80 -21.42
CA ARG A 481 0.99 -5.41 -21.28
C ARG A 481 0.15 -4.47 -22.14
N ALA A 482 -0.25 -4.88 -23.35
CA ALA A 482 -1.13 -4.11 -24.21
C ALA A 482 -2.56 -4.03 -23.64
N GLU A 483 -3.10 -5.15 -23.16
CA GLU A 483 -4.44 -5.22 -22.55
C GLU A 483 -4.56 -4.36 -21.29
N LEU A 484 -3.53 -4.36 -20.45
CA LEU A 484 -3.51 -3.67 -19.16
C LEU A 484 -2.91 -2.26 -19.23
N ALA A 485 -2.68 -1.70 -20.44
CA ALA A 485 -2.03 -0.39 -20.62
C ALA A 485 -2.73 0.76 -19.89
N ASP A 486 -4.06 0.74 -19.85
CA ASP A 486 -4.89 1.75 -19.18
C ASP A 486 -5.13 1.44 -17.70
N SER A 487 -4.59 0.31 -17.21
CA SER A 487 -4.69 -0.09 -15.82
C SER A 487 -3.47 0.39 -15.02
N ARG A 488 -3.56 0.26 -13.69
CA ARG A 488 -2.42 0.53 -12.78
C ARG A 488 -1.49 -0.69 -12.61
N ILE A 489 -1.66 -1.74 -13.44
CA ILE A 489 -0.91 -2.99 -13.35
C ILE A 489 0.22 -2.96 -14.38
N HIS A 490 1.43 -3.15 -13.90
CA HIS A 490 2.62 -3.25 -14.74
C HIS A 490 2.93 -4.72 -15.03
N VAL A 491 3.16 -5.08 -16.29
CA VAL A 491 3.52 -6.44 -16.71
C VAL A 491 4.96 -6.47 -17.19
N ALA A 492 5.74 -7.38 -16.64
CA ALA A 492 7.15 -7.59 -17.01
C ALA A 492 7.45 -9.05 -17.37
N ALA A 493 8.41 -9.23 -18.26
CA ALA A 493 8.94 -10.55 -18.61
C ALA A 493 10.44 -10.63 -18.28
N ILE A 494 10.84 -11.69 -17.59
CA ILE A 494 12.24 -11.94 -17.23
C ILE A 494 12.78 -13.06 -18.09
N TYR A 495 13.98 -12.88 -18.63
CA TYR A 495 14.64 -13.85 -19.51
C TYR A 495 15.97 -14.28 -18.90
N PRO A 496 15.96 -15.28 -17.99
CA PRO A 496 17.20 -15.85 -17.46
C PRO A 496 17.97 -16.60 -18.52
N GLY A 497 19.30 -16.55 -18.44
CA GLY A 497 20.21 -17.47 -19.15
C GLY A 497 20.29 -18.84 -18.47
N VAL A 498 21.46 -19.47 -18.55
CA VAL A 498 21.74 -20.76 -17.90
C VAL A 498 22.01 -20.50 -16.40
N VAL A 499 20.99 -20.65 -15.57
CA VAL A 499 21.06 -20.40 -14.11
C VAL A 499 21.27 -21.71 -13.36
N ASN A 500 22.26 -21.77 -12.49
CA ASN A 500 22.55 -22.94 -11.67
C ASN A 500 21.44 -23.17 -10.62
N THR A 501 20.48 -24.00 -10.98
CA THR A 501 19.33 -24.35 -10.14
C THR A 501 19.05 -25.85 -10.21
N GLY A 502 18.24 -26.36 -9.31
CA GLY A 502 17.77 -27.75 -9.35
C GLY A 502 16.84 -28.09 -10.51
N ILE A 503 16.65 -27.19 -11.51
CA ILE A 503 15.82 -27.49 -12.68
C ILE A 503 16.38 -28.67 -13.49
N VAL A 504 17.70 -28.80 -13.58
CA VAL A 504 18.37 -29.90 -14.31
C VAL A 504 18.06 -31.25 -13.68
N THR A 505 18.03 -31.32 -12.35
CA THR A 505 17.73 -32.58 -11.63
C THR A 505 16.27 -33.01 -11.81
N ARG A 506 15.38 -32.06 -12.12
CA ARG A 506 13.93 -32.27 -12.36
C ARG A 506 13.57 -32.27 -13.86
N THR A 507 14.55 -32.07 -14.76
CA THR A 507 14.35 -32.15 -16.21
C THR A 507 14.10 -33.59 -16.63
N ARG A 508 13.04 -33.82 -17.40
CA ARG A 508 12.72 -35.08 -18.03
C ARG A 508 13.36 -35.14 -19.43
N PHE A 509 13.87 -36.30 -19.82
CA PHE A 509 14.47 -36.55 -21.12
C PHE A 509 13.59 -37.54 -21.90
N ALA A 510 12.83 -37.00 -22.85
CA ALA A 510 11.94 -37.82 -23.68
C ALA A 510 12.76 -38.75 -24.60
N GLY A 511 12.28 -39.98 -24.76
CA GLY A 511 12.89 -40.98 -25.63
C GLY A 511 14.19 -41.61 -25.08
N GLN A 512 14.61 -41.30 -23.84
CA GLN A 512 15.80 -41.89 -23.22
C GLN A 512 15.40 -42.89 -22.13
N ASP A 513 16.21 -43.96 -22.01
CA ASP A 513 16.13 -44.84 -20.85
C ASP A 513 16.80 -44.21 -19.61
N ALA A 514 16.66 -44.85 -18.46
CA ALA A 514 17.13 -44.29 -17.17
C ALA A 514 18.66 -44.05 -17.13
N GLU A 515 19.44 -44.86 -17.81
CA GLU A 515 20.91 -44.75 -17.85
C GLU A 515 21.34 -43.58 -18.75
N ALA A 516 20.77 -43.45 -19.94
CA ALA A 516 21.00 -42.35 -20.86
C ALA A 516 20.52 -41.02 -20.28
N GLU A 517 19.37 -41.03 -19.60
CA GLU A 517 18.83 -39.84 -18.89
C GLU A 517 19.80 -39.38 -17.79
N SER A 518 20.34 -40.31 -16.99
CA SER A 518 21.30 -39.98 -15.91
C SER A 518 22.59 -39.37 -16.48
N ALA A 519 23.13 -39.96 -17.59
CA ALA A 519 24.33 -39.44 -18.26
C ALA A 519 24.09 -38.03 -18.85
N SER A 520 22.96 -37.82 -19.52
CA SER A 520 22.58 -36.53 -20.10
C SER A 520 22.40 -35.46 -19.00
N ARG A 521 21.75 -35.81 -17.88
CA ARG A 521 21.59 -34.96 -16.71
C ARG A 521 22.92 -34.53 -16.12
N ALA A 522 23.85 -35.46 -15.92
CA ALA A 522 25.19 -35.18 -15.38
C ALA A 522 26.00 -34.23 -16.27
N ARG A 523 25.89 -34.40 -17.62
CA ARG A 523 26.55 -33.53 -18.59
C ARG A 523 26.01 -32.12 -18.55
N ILE A 524 24.70 -31.97 -18.56
CA ILE A 524 24.03 -30.68 -18.50
C ILE A 524 24.35 -29.98 -17.18
N GLN A 525 24.34 -30.69 -16.06
CA GLN A 525 24.68 -30.15 -14.77
C GLN A 525 26.09 -29.53 -14.73
N LYS A 526 27.08 -30.20 -15.30
CA LYS A 526 28.44 -29.65 -15.43
C LYS A 526 28.48 -28.35 -16.25
N LEU A 527 27.63 -28.22 -17.27
CA LEU A 527 27.52 -26.98 -18.06
C LEU A 527 26.97 -25.85 -17.21
N TYR A 528 25.93 -26.10 -16.40
CA TYR A 528 25.31 -25.11 -15.49
C TYR A 528 26.30 -24.67 -14.40
N GLU A 529 27.05 -25.61 -13.82
CA GLU A 529 28.10 -25.32 -12.83
C GLU A 529 29.22 -24.43 -13.41
N ARG A 530 29.65 -24.68 -14.65
CA ARG A 530 30.66 -23.86 -15.34
C ARG A 530 30.19 -22.43 -15.63
N ARG A 531 28.91 -22.23 -15.93
CA ARG A 531 28.33 -20.91 -16.21
C ARG A 531 28.14 -20.09 -14.95
N ASN A 532 27.89 -20.72 -13.82
CA ASN A 532 27.80 -20.17 -12.47
C ASN A 532 26.92 -18.92 -12.34
N LEU A 533 25.90 -18.75 -13.22
CA LEU A 533 24.89 -17.71 -12.99
C LEU A 533 23.99 -18.14 -11.81
N LYS A 534 24.03 -17.36 -10.75
CA LYS A 534 23.31 -17.70 -9.52
C LYS A 534 21.83 -17.27 -9.60
N PRO A 535 20.91 -17.97 -8.90
CA PRO A 535 19.50 -17.58 -8.78
C PRO A 535 19.31 -16.17 -8.25
N GLU A 536 20.19 -15.71 -7.37
CA GLU A 536 20.17 -14.38 -6.74
C GLU A 536 20.26 -13.26 -7.78
N ALA A 537 21.06 -13.42 -8.83
CA ALA A 537 21.17 -12.44 -9.91
C ALA A 537 19.86 -12.26 -10.69
N VAL A 538 19.06 -13.34 -10.82
CA VAL A 538 17.71 -13.26 -11.41
C VAL A 538 16.75 -12.58 -10.44
N ALA A 539 16.85 -12.90 -9.17
CA ALA A 539 16.03 -12.31 -8.12
C ALA A 539 16.24 -10.78 -8.02
N GLU A 540 17.50 -10.32 -8.02
CA GLU A 540 17.85 -8.89 -8.05
C GLU A 540 17.27 -8.19 -9.28
N ALA A 541 17.37 -8.82 -10.46
CA ALA A 541 16.79 -8.28 -11.69
C ALA A 541 15.25 -8.21 -11.63
N ILE A 542 14.58 -9.13 -10.95
CA ILE A 542 13.13 -9.09 -10.70
C ILE A 542 12.79 -7.91 -9.79
N VAL A 543 13.49 -7.73 -8.67
CA VAL A 543 13.27 -6.62 -7.75
C VAL A 543 13.48 -5.28 -8.47
N GLU A 544 14.60 -5.12 -9.18
CA GLU A 544 14.88 -3.90 -9.97
C GLU A 544 13.79 -3.64 -11.04
N THR A 545 13.28 -4.69 -11.68
CA THR A 545 12.21 -4.60 -12.68
C THR A 545 10.91 -4.09 -12.07
N VAL A 546 10.58 -4.56 -10.88
CA VAL A 546 9.40 -4.08 -10.11
C VAL A 546 9.59 -2.62 -9.69
N GLU A 547 10.75 -2.26 -9.16
CA GLU A 547 11.05 -0.90 -8.69
C GLU A 547 11.02 0.13 -9.81
N ARG A 548 11.68 -0.20 -10.92
CA ARG A 548 11.85 0.73 -12.06
C ARG A 548 10.76 0.59 -13.12
N ARG A 549 9.78 -0.27 -12.90
CA ARG A 549 8.70 -0.58 -13.87
C ARG A 549 9.24 -0.91 -15.27
N ARG A 550 10.29 -1.72 -15.34
CA ARG A 550 10.84 -2.14 -16.62
C ARG A 550 9.96 -3.21 -17.26
N PRO A 551 9.67 -3.14 -18.56
CA PRO A 551 8.83 -4.13 -19.22
C PRO A 551 9.52 -5.50 -19.38
N GLU A 552 10.85 -5.55 -19.29
CA GLU A 552 11.63 -6.79 -19.44
C GLU A 552 13.01 -6.68 -18.77
N ALA A 553 13.55 -7.82 -18.39
CA ALA A 553 14.97 -7.96 -17.98
C ALA A 553 15.62 -9.19 -18.63
N LEU A 554 16.82 -8.99 -19.18
CA LEU A 554 17.67 -10.01 -19.77
C LEU A 554 18.79 -10.32 -18.78
N VAL A 555 18.80 -11.52 -18.20
CA VAL A 555 19.77 -11.88 -17.15
C VAL A 555 20.78 -12.89 -17.70
N GLY A 556 22.01 -12.44 -17.86
CA GLY A 556 23.10 -13.17 -18.52
C GLY A 556 23.48 -12.53 -19.86
N ILE A 557 24.80 -12.44 -20.12
CA ILE A 557 25.32 -11.81 -21.33
C ILE A 557 24.92 -12.57 -22.59
N GLU A 558 24.80 -13.89 -22.50
CA GLU A 558 24.36 -14.76 -23.58
C GLU A 558 22.94 -14.42 -24.06
N VAL A 559 22.02 -14.07 -23.15
CA VAL A 559 20.62 -13.77 -23.48
C VAL A 559 20.53 -12.50 -24.34
N GLN A 560 21.36 -11.51 -24.05
CA GLN A 560 21.45 -10.29 -24.88
C GLN A 560 21.90 -10.65 -26.31
N GLY A 561 22.95 -11.50 -26.42
CA GLY A 561 23.42 -11.97 -27.71
C GLY A 561 22.35 -12.75 -28.47
N LEU A 562 21.63 -13.68 -27.81
CA LEU A 562 20.55 -14.46 -28.42
C LEU A 562 19.41 -13.57 -28.94
N ARG A 563 19.01 -12.54 -28.16
CA ARG A 563 18.01 -11.57 -28.57
C ARG A 563 18.42 -10.79 -29.81
N TRP A 564 19.63 -10.26 -29.83
CA TRP A 564 20.16 -9.55 -31.00
C TRP A 564 20.26 -10.45 -32.23
N LEU A 565 20.77 -11.68 -32.06
CA LEU A 565 20.87 -12.66 -33.11
C LEU A 565 19.51 -13.00 -33.73
N SER A 566 18.48 -13.20 -32.90
CA SER A 566 17.13 -13.51 -33.37
C SER A 566 16.51 -12.36 -34.18
N ARG A 567 16.84 -11.09 -33.85
CA ARG A 567 16.32 -9.91 -34.53
C ARG A 567 17.07 -9.54 -35.80
N LEU A 568 18.40 -9.57 -35.74
CA LEU A 568 19.25 -9.07 -36.83
C LEU A 568 19.67 -10.15 -37.84
N ALA A 569 19.76 -11.39 -37.39
CA ALA A 569 20.23 -12.50 -38.24
C ALA A 569 19.39 -13.78 -38.02
N PRO A 570 18.08 -13.78 -38.29
CA PRO A 570 17.20 -14.93 -38.02
C PRO A 570 17.59 -16.18 -38.82
N GLY A 571 18.22 -16.02 -40.00
CA GLY A 571 18.76 -17.11 -40.78
C GLY A 571 19.92 -17.83 -40.07
N LEU A 572 20.84 -17.08 -39.44
CA LEU A 572 21.95 -17.63 -38.65
C LEU A 572 21.41 -18.28 -37.37
N ALA A 573 20.44 -17.66 -36.70
CA ALA A 573 19.76 -18.22 -35.52
C ALA A 573 19.19 -19.62 -35.81
N ARG A 574 18.51 -19.81 -36.96
CA ARG A 574 17.98 -21.10 -37.41
C ARG A 574 19.07 -22.11 -37.75
N ARG A 575 20.23 -21.67 -38.24
CA ARG A 575 21.38 -22.58 -38.48
C ARG A 575 22.01 -23.06 -37.17
N LEU A 576 22.22 -22.15 -36.23
CA LEU A 576 22.75 -22.48 -34.90
C LEU A 576 21.83 -23.44 -34.12
N ALA A 577 20.51 -23.32 -34.28
CA ALA A 577 19.55 -24.24 -33.68
C ALA A 577 19.70 -25.71 -34.11
N ARG A 578 20.42 -25.99 -35.20
CA ARG A 578 20.72 -27.36 -35.66
C ARG A 578 21.88 -28.00 -34.88
N ILE A 579 22.66 -27.21 -34.16
CA ILE A 579 23.78 -27.70 -33.35
C ILE A 579 23.19 -28.39 -32.14
N ASP A 580 23.56 -29.65 -31.96
CA ASP A 580 23.15 -30.40 -30.78
C ASP A 580 23.96 -29.91 -29.57
N LEU A 581 23.31 -29.46 -28.55
CA LEU A 581 23.92 -29.02 -27.30
C LEU A 581 23.96 -30.15 -26.25
N ASN A 582 23.51 -31.37 -26.64
CA ASN A 582 23.51 -32.56 -25.79
C ASN A 582 24.85 -33.30 -25.82
#